data_813d8137eb703780d6573aebc3630093
#
_entry.id   813d8137eb703780d6573aebc3630093
#
_cell.length_a   1.000
_cell.length_b   1.000
_cell.length_c   1.000
_cell.angle_alpha   90.00
_cell.angle_beta   90.00
_cell.angle_gamma   90.00
#
_symmetry.space_group_name_H-M   'P 1'
#
loop_
_entity.id
_entity.type
_entity.pdbx_description
1 polymer ?
#
loop_
_entity_poly.entity_id
_entity_poly.type
_entity_poly.pdbx_seq_one_letter_code
_entity_poly.pdbx_strand_id
1 'polypeptide(L)'
;MYNMLLSIVLPVYNVERFLGECLISIYSQCSNRIDFEVVVVDDCSPDKSYKILDKYKQDYSNFKVIKHQENKGLGAARNTGFRNIQGEYVWFIDSDDIIPLNAFSIIEKYLQEDCLDILMFQVQTMESNGNKMEYYANFPYETDIISGLDFLNSKVIPHWKKPVTAWSRIQRVDFLKENNFCYPEGVFFEDEELNLKELIACKRMRYVTQCCYYYRVNDSSIMRTKMTPKKFVDKVFVFLRCLKVVDNNSRLYPELINIIVPTHLSVLRQMAREYKKMNDEERNQSKRLLKNLDYSVLNKYKKFSIKYLLYSHPNLFDKLLWIIK
;
A
#
# COMPACT_ATOMS: atom_id res chain seq x y z
N MET A 1 -18.40 22.72 18.14
CA MET A 1 -17.13 22.02 17.88
C MET A 1 -17.18 21.56 16.44
N TYR A 2 -16.14 21.78 15.68
CA TYR A 2 -16.09 21.32 14.29
C TYR A 2 -15.74 19.82 14.33
N ASN A 3 -16.58 18.98 13.74
CA ASN A 3 -16.29 17.56 13.61
C ASN A 3 -15.47 17.36 12.32
N MET A 4 -14.37 16.65 12.44
CA MET A 4 -13.54 16.27 11.30
C MET A 4 -14.20 15.12 10.54
N LEU A 5 -14.33 15.26 9.22
CA LEU A 5 -14.87 14.20 8.38
C LEU A 5 -13.74 13.26 7.88
N LEU A 6 -13.83 11.99 8.24
CA LEU A 6 -12.96 10.92 7.76
C LEU A 6 -13.65 10.12 6.65
N SER A 7 -13.06 10.06 5.47
CA SER A 7 -13.53 9.19 4.40
C SER A 7 -12.82 7.85 4.43
N ILE A 8 -13.58 6.78 4.52
CA ILE A 8 -13.07 5.40 4.36
C ILE A 8 -13.34 4.96 2.94
N VAL A 9 -12.27 4.63 2.20
CA VAL A 9 -12.37 4.04 0.87
C VAL A 9 -12.17 2.54 0.98
N LEU A 10 -13.18 1.77 0.56
CA LEU A 10 -13.23 0.32 0.69
C LEU A 10 -13.36 -0.35 -0.68
N PRO A 11 -12.26 -0.81 -1.32
CA PRO A 11 -12.30 -1.63 -2.51
C PRO A 11 -12.88 -3.00 -2.21
N VAL A 12 -13.81 -3.48 -3.04
CA VAL A 12 -14.47 -4.79 -2.86
C VAL A 12 -14.35 -5.62 -4.14
N TYR A 13 -13.75 -6.80 -4.02
CA TYR A 13 -13.70 -7.79 -5.08
C TYR A 13 -13.55 -9.21 -4.51
N ASN A 14 -14.57 -10.05 -4.68
CA ASN A 14 -14.57 -11.47 -4.28
C ASN A 14 -14.25 -11.69 -2.78
N VAL A 15 -14.94 -10.96 -1.88
CA VAL A 15 -14.67 -10.92 -0.44
C VAL A 15 -15.94 -11.15 0.42
N GLU A 16 -17.01 -11.78 -0.12
CA GLU A 16 -18.27 -11.98 0.60
C GLU A 16 -18.10 -12.59 1.98
N ARG A 17 -17.06 -13.44 2.16
CA ARG A 17 -16.75 -14.12 3.41
C ARG A 17 -16.30 -13.17 4.53
N PHE A 18 -15.63 -12.08 4.20
CA PHE A 18 -14.96 -11.20 5.17
C PHE A 18 -15.62 -9.82 5.27
N LEU A 19 -16.29 -9.39 4.19
CA LEU A 19 -16.86 -8.05 4.05
C LEU A 19 -17.78 -7.66 5.22
N GLY A 20 -18.59 -8.60 5.70
CA GLY A 20 -19.50 -8.35 6.83
C GLY A 20 -18.76 -7.98 8.11
N GLU A 21 -17.70 -8.73 8.47
CA GLU A 21 -16.88 -8.45 9.64
C GLU A 21 -16.11 -7.12 9.50
N CYS A 22 -15.60 -6.83 8.30
CA CYS A 22 -14.94 -5.58 8.00
C CYS A 22 -15.88 -4.39 8.26
N LEU A 23 -17.06 -4.40 7.67
CA LEU A 23 -18.07 -3.33 7.84
C LEU A 23 -18.55 -3.20 9.29
N ILE A 24 -18.77 -4.31 9.99
CA ILE A 24 -19.10 -4.28 11.43
C ILE A 24 -18.01 -3.57 12.21
N SER A 25 -16.73 -3.87 11.95
CA SER A 25 -15.61 -3.25 12.65
C SER A 25 -15.54 -1.73 12.44
N ILE A 26 -15.93 -1.25 11.24
CA ILE A 26 -15.99 0.18 10.92
C ILE A 26 -17.16 0.85 11.62
N TYR A 27 -18.37 0.26 11.54
CA TYR A 27 -19.60 0.85 12.11
C TYR A 27 -19.73 0.68 13.63
N SER A 28 -18.88 -0.15 14.25
CA SER A 28 -18.78 -0.27 15.71
C SER A 28 -17.87 0.76 16.37
N GLN A 29 -17.27 1.66 15.60
CA GLN A 29 -16.39 2.70 16.14
C GLN A 29 -17.19 3.76 16.91
N CYS A 30 -16.62 4.21 18.02
CA CYS A 30 -17.14 5.30 18.82
C CYS A 30 -16.14 6.46 18.84
N SER A 31 -16.54 7.60 18.35
CA SER A 31 -15.83 8.87 18.49
C SER A 31 -16.85 10.01 18.60
N ASN A 32 -16.54 11.00 19.42
CA ASN A 32 -17.39 12.16 19.61
C ASN A 32 -17.06 13.32 18.67
N ARG A 33 -15.98 13.21 17.89
CA ARG A 33 -15.44 14.30 17.06
C ARG A 33 -15.04 13.88 15.65
N ILE A 34 -15.14 12.60 15.33
CA ILE A 34 -14.95 12.09 13.98
C ILE A 34 -16.32 11.71 13.41
N ASP A 35 -16.77 12.49 12.44
CA ASP A 35 -17.80 12.04 11.53
C ASP A 35 -17.10 11.25 10.41
N PHE A 36 -17.77 10.25 9.86
CA PHE A 36 -17.17 9.46 8.80
C PHE A 36 -18.18 9.12 7.69
N GLU A 37 -17.63 8.91 6.51
CA GLU A 37 -18.33 8.29 5.38
C GLU A 37 -17.59 7.03 4.93
N VAL A 38 -18.32 6.09 4.35
CA VAL A 38 -17.75 4.89 3.73
C VAL A 38 -18.09 4.89 2.24
N VAL A 39 -17.04 5.00 1.43
CA VAL A 39 -17.14 4.96 -0.04
C VAL A 39 -16.63 3.62 -0.52
N VAL A 40 -17.55 2.72 -0.82
CA VAL A 40 -17.23 1.39 -1.34
C VAL A 40 -17.16 1.41 -2.85
N VAL A 41 -16.14 0.74 -3.39
CA VAL A 41 -16.03 0.49 -4.83
C VAL A 41 -16.10 -1.01 -5.09
N ASP A 42 -17.25 -1.48 -5.58
CA ASP A 42 -17.42 -2.85 -6.07
C ASP A 42 -16.76 -2.97 -7.44
N ASP A 43 -15.59 -3.59 -7.48
CA ASP A 43 -14.78 -3.77 -8.69
C ASP A 43 -15.27 -4.96 -9.54
N CYS A 44 -16.58 -5.01 -9.79
CA CYS A 44 -17.26 -6.08 -10.51
C CYS A 44 -17.10 -7.44 -9.82
N SER A 45 -17.41 -7.51 -8.51
CA SER A 45 -17.33 -8.74 -7.72
C SER A 45 -18.17 -9.88 -8.30
N PRO A 46 -17.61 -11.08 -8.48
CA PRO A 46 -18.35 -12.23 -9.01
C PRO A 46 -19.18 -12.98 -7.96
N ASP A 47 -18.97 -12.67 -6.67
CA ASP A 47 -19.59 -13.30 -5.51
C ASP A 47 -20.84 -12.54 -5.02
N LYS A 48 -21.35 -12.90 -3.83
CA LYS A 48 -22.54 -12.27 -3.25
C LYS A 48 -22.24 -11.05 -2.37
N SER A 49 -21.05 -10.46 -2.47
CA SER A 49 -20.68 -9.22 -1.76
C SER A 49 -21.74 -8.13 -1.94
N TYR A 50 -22.33 -8.04 -3.14
CA TYR A 50 -23.41 -7.07 -3.46
C TYR A 50 -24.59 -7.13 -2.48
N LYS A 51 -24.97 -8.31 -1.94
CA LYS A 51 -26.06 -8.43 -0.98
C LYS A 51 -25.76 -7.73 0.35
N ILE A 52 -24.52 -7.83 0.79
CA ILE A 52 -24.02 -7.18 1.99
C ILE A 52 -24.01 -5.67 1.75
N LEU A 53 -23.50 -5.23 0.60
CA LEU A 53 -23.43 -3.81 0.24
C LEU A 53 -24.83 -3.18 0.13
N ASP A 54 -25.79 -3.85 -0.49
CA ASP A 54 -27.17 -3.36 -0.61
C ASP A 54 -27.83 -3.17 0.75
N LYS A 55 -27.60 -4.09 1.70
CA LYS A 55 -28.10 -3.96 3.08
C LYS A 55 -27.51 -2.72 3.75
N TYR A 56 -26.20 -2.54 3.75
CA TYR A 56 -25.55 -1.39 4.39
C TYR A 56 -25.97 -0.06 3.75
N LYS A 57 -26.17 -0.04 2.43
CA LYS A 57 -26.68 1.13 1.72
C LYS A 57 -28.10 1.53 2.15
N GLN A 58 -28.92 0.57 2.58
CA GLN A 58 -30.27 0.84 3.13
C GLN A 58 -30.21 1.30 4.59
N ASP A 59 -29.28 0.72 5.38
CA ASP A 59 -29.21 0.92 6.83
C ASP A 59 -28.45 2.22 7.20
N TYR A 60 -27.54 2.72 6.35
CA TYR A 60 -26.63 3.81 6.68
C TYR A 60 -26.58 4.90 5.60
N SER A 61 -26.94 6.13 5.96
CA SER A 61 -26.94 7.28 5.04
C SER A 61 -25.54 7.76 4.63
N ASN A 62 -24.52 7.43 5.43
CA ASN A 62 -23.11 7.74 5.17
C ASN A 62 -22.38 6.62 4.40
N PHE A 63 -23.12 5.66 3.81
CA PHE A 63 -22.59 4.55 3.04
C PHE A 63 -22.90 4.71 1.55
N LYS A 64 -21.86 4.85 0.72
CA LYS A 64 -21.97 5.02 -0.72
C LYS A 64 -21.35 3.83 -1.44
N VAL A 65 -22.05 3.28 -2.43
CA VAL A 65 -21.54 2.19 -3.28
C VAL A 65 -21.41 2.68 -4.72
N ILE A 66 -20.21 2.48 -5.29
CA ILE A 66 -19.90 2.72 -6.69
C ILE A 66 -19.54 1.36 -7.31
N LYS A 67 -20.13 1.04 -8.45
CA LYS A 67 -19.90 -0.23 -9.12
C LYS A 67 -19.16 -0.03 -10.44
N HIS A 68 -18.05 -0.75 -10.63
CA HIS A 68 -17.37 -0.84 -11.91
C HIS A 68 -18.11 -1.82 -12.85
N GLN A 69 -18.07 -1.57 -14.15
CA GLN A 69 -18.66 -2.45 -15.16
C GLN A 69 -17.81 -3.69 -15.43
N GLU A 70 -16.52 -3.63 -15.10
CA GLU A 70 -15.53 -4.69 -15.25
C GLU A 70 -14.52 -4.59 -14.10
N ASN A 71 -13.77 -5.67 -13.83
CA ASN A 71 -12.67 -5.63 -12.85
C ASN A 71 -11.51 -4.79 -13.40
N LYS A 72 -11.24 -3.64 -12.76
CA LYS A 72 -10.18 -2.70 -13.10
C LYS A 72 -8.95 -2.82 -12.20
N GLY A 73 -9.06 -3.61 -11.14
CA GLY A 73 -8.01 -3.84 -10.15
C GLY A 73 -7.99 -2.84 -9.01
N LEU A 74 -7.25 -3.20 -7.96
CA LEU A 74 -7.23 -2.54 -6.66
C LEU A 74 -6.88 -1.05 -6.74
N GLY A 75 -5.86 -0.68 -7.53
CA GLY A 75 -5.46 0.72 -7.72
C GLY A 75 -6.57 1.57 -8.33
N ALA A 76 -7.26 1.05 -9.37
CA ALA A 76 -8.38 1.75 -10.00
C ALA A 76 -9.58 1.89 -9.05
N ALA A 77 -9.85 0.88 -8.23
CA ALA A 77 -10.90 0.94 -7.23
C ALA A 77 -10.60 2.00 -6.16
N ARG A 78 -9.36 2.05 -5.63
CA ARG A 78 -8.94 3.11 -4.69
C ARG A 78 -9.04 4.51 -5.31
N ASN A 79 -8.59 4.68 -6.55
CA ASN A 79 -8.70 5.96 -7.27
C ASN A 79 -10.16 6.38 -7.47
N THR A 80 -11.03 5.44 -7.82
CA THR A 80 -12.47 5.72 -7.97
C THR A 80 -13.08 6.13 -6.64
N GLY A 81 -12.75 5.43 -5.57
CA GLY A 81 -13.18 5.81 -4.21
C GLY A 81 -12.69 7.21 -3.86
N PHE A 82 -11.40 7.49 -4.01
CA PHE A 82 -10.80 8.78 -3.69
C PHE A 82 -11.44 9.96 -4.44
N ARG A 83 -11.82 9.79 -5.70
CA ARG A 83 -12.53 10.83 -6.46
C ARG A 83 -13.95 11.12 -5.95
N ASN A 84 -14.49 10.29 -5.07
CA ASN A 84 -15.86 10.36 -4.62
C ASN A 84 -16.03 10.63 -3.11
N ILE A 85 -14.96 10.94 -2.41
CA ILE A 85 -14.94 11.30 -0.98
C ILE A 85 -15.19 12.79 -0.76
N GLN A 86 -15.62 13.12 0.47
CA GLN A 86 -15.87 14.49 0.92
C GLN A 86 -15.04 14.88 2.16
N GLY A 87 -14.35 13.90 2.79
CA GLY A 87 -13.62 14.08 4.03
C GLY A 87 -12.35 14.90 3.89
N GLU A 88 -11.88 15.40 5.04
CA GLU A 88 -10.60 16.09 5.18
C GLU A 88 -9.43 15.11 5.16
N TYR A 89 -9.69 13.89 5.65
CA TYR A 89 -8.76 12.78 5.68
C TYR A 89 -9.34 11.56 4.98
N VAL A 90 -8.47 10.71 4.41
CA VAL A 90 -8.85 9.44 3.79
C VAL A 90 -8.09 8.29 4.43
N TRP A 91 -8.81 7.19 4.66
CA TRP A 91 -8.26 5.91 5.04
C TRP A 91 -8.67 4.85 4.02
N PHE A 92 -7.70 4.24 3.35
CA PHE A 92 -7.94 3.09 2.47
C PHE A 92 -7.91 1.82 3.32
N ILE A 93 -9.02 1.11 3.39
CA ILE A 93 -9.14 -0.15 4.14
C ILE A 93 -9.38 -1.28 3.14
N ASP A 94 -8.64 -2.39 3.28
CA ASP A 94 -8.90 -3.58 2.48
C ASP A 94 -10.09 -4.35 3.07
N SER A 95 -11.02 -4.79 2.23
CA SER A 95 -12.34 -5.30 2.64
C SER A 95 -12.33 -6.72 3.23
N ASP A 96 -11.16 -7.35 3.29
CA ASP A 96 -10.93 -8.62 4.00
C ASP A 96 -10.30 -8.43 5.40
N ASP A 97 -10.01 -7.19 5.79
CA ASP A 97 -9.40 -6.81 7.07
C ASP A 97 -10.42 -6.21 8.05
N ILE A 98 -9.98 -5.92 9.28
CA ILE A 98 -10.79 -5.27 10.30
C ILE A 98 -10.00 -4.21 11.07
N ILE A 99 -10.69 -3.28 11.73
CA ILE A 99 -10.08 -2.28 12.61
C ILE A 99 -10.48 -2.52 14.06
N PRO A 100 -9.57 -2.30 15.05
CA PRO A 100 -9.91 -2.43 16.47
C PRO A 100 -10.95 -1.40 16.90
N LEU A 101 -11.77 -1.72 17.91
CA LEU A 101 -12.89 -0.89 18.38
C LEU A 101 -12.49 0.53 18.84
N ASN A 102 -11.25 0.76 19.19
CA ASN A 102 -10.71 2.04 19.64
C ASN A 102 -9.93 2.80 18.56
N ALA A 103 -9.98 2.34 17.30
CA ALA A 103 -9.18 2.94 16.22
C ALA A 103 -9.53 4.43 16.03
N PHE A 104 -10.82 4.79 15.98
CA PHE A 104 -11.23 6.18 15.81
C PHE A 104 -10.83 7.07 16.99
N SER A 105 -10.90 6.58 18.23
CA SER A 105 -10.47 7.33 19.41
C SER A 105 -8.96 7.61 19.38
N ILE A 106 -8.16 6.66 18.88
CA ILE A 106 -6.73 6.84 18.69
C ILE A 106 -6.47 7.90 17.60
N ILE A 107 -7.12 7.75 16.45
CA ILE A 107 -6.98 8.64 15.30
C ILE A 107 -7.38 10.07 15.66
N GLU A 108 -8.50 10.24 16.36
CA GLU A 108 -9.01 11.53 16.83
C GLU A 108 -7.94 12.33 17.57
N LYS A 109 -7.25 11.68 18.52
CA LYS A 109 -6.22 12.30 19.34
C LYS A 109 -5.12 12.98 18.52
N TYR A 110 -4.71 12.38 17.40
CA TYR A 110 -3.57 12.85 16.63
C TYR A 110 -3.94 13.73 15.43
N LEU A 111 -5.11 13.52 14.83
CA LEU A 111 -5.47 14.30 13.65
C LEU A 111 -5.99 15.70 13.98
N GLN A 112 -6.61 15.89 15.15
CA GLN A 112 -7.16 17.19 15.53
C GLN A 112 -6.09 18.22 15.92
N GLU A 113 -4.99 17.77 16.51
CA GLU A 113 -3.98 18.67 17.07
C GLU A 113 -2.89 19.04 16.05
N ASP A 114 -2.66 18.22 15.04
CA ASP A 114 -1.37 18.23 14.36
C ASP A 114 -1.39 18.63 12.88
N CYS A 115 -2.55 18.78 12.21
CA CYS A 115 -2.61 19.03 10.75
C CYS A 115 -1.63 18.18 9.96
N LEU A 116 -1.65 16.86 10.18
CA LEU A 116 -0.71 15.92 9.58
C LEU A 116 -1.02 15.71 8.10
N ASP A 117 0.00 15.58 7.27
CA ASP A 117 -0.14 15.06 5.91
C ASP A 117 -0.42 13.55 5.95
N ILE A 118 0.28 12.84 6.87
CA ILE A 118 0.18 11.39 7.05
C ILE A 118 0.24 11.03 8.53
N LEU A 119 -0.75 10.27 9.02
CA LEU A 119 -0.70 9.56 10.28
C LEU A 119 -0.50 8.07 10.01
N MET A 120 0.62 7.51 10.46
CA MET A 120 0.89 6.07 10.41
C MET A 120 0.72 5.46 11.79
N PHE A 121 0.31 4.20 11.85
CA PHE A 121 0.03 3.50 13.09
C PHE A 121 0.50 2.05 13.04
N GLN A 122 0.53 1.42 14.22
CA GLN A 122 0.86 0.02 14.36
C GLN A 122 -0.23 -0.87 13.75
N VAL A 123 0.22 -1.96 13.14
CA VAL A 123 -0.64 -2.97 12.52
C VAL A 123 -0.33 -4.34 13.12
N GLN A 124 -1.34 -5.11 13.44
CA GLN A 124 -1.21 -6.47 13.92
C GLN A 124 -1.78 -7.46 12.89
N THR A 125 -1.11 -8.58 12.70
CA THR A 125 -1.65 -9.67 11.88
C THR A 125 -2.70 -10.46 12.67
N MET A 126 -3.65 -11.02 11.94
CA MET A 126 -4.74 -11.81 12.48
C MET A 126 -4.95 -13.07 11.61
N GLU A 127 -5.13 -14.23 12.22
CA GLU A 127 -5.53 -15.43 11.50
C GLU A 127 -6.96 -15.34 10.97
N SER A 128 -7.31 -16.18 9.99
CA SER A 128 -8.67 -16.21 9.42
C SER A 128 -9.76 -16.56 10.44
N ASN A 129 -9.39 -17.20 11.56
CA ASN A 129 -10.29 -17.53 12.69
C ASN A 129 -10.46 -16.39 13.70
N GLY A 130 -9.79 -15.24 13.50
CA GLY A 130 -9.84 -14.08 14.38
C GLY A 130 -8.77 -14.03 15.46
N ASN A 131 -7.92 -15.06 15.62
CA ASN A 131 -6.82 -15.02 16.57
C ASN A 131 -5.78 -13.99 16.13
N LYS A 132 -5.38 -13.09 17.05
CA LYS A 132 -4.32 -12.12 16.80
C LYS A 132 -2.97 -12.81 16.85
N MET A 133 -2.14 -12.50 15.85
CA MET A 133 -0.78 -13.00 15.73
C MET A 133 0.24 -11.91 16.12
N GLU A 134 1.31 -11.82 15.38
CA GLU A 134 2.40 -10.87 15.58
C GLU A 134 2.07 -9.48 15.01
N TYR A 135 2.78 -8.47 15.46
CA TYR A 135 2.76 -7.16 14.82
C TYR A 135 3.38 -7.24 13.42
N TYR A 136 2.71 -6.66 12.43
CA TYR A 136 3.16 -6.63 11.04
C TYR A 136 4.52 -5.94 10.88
N ALA A 137 4.70 -4.85 11.61
CA ALA A 137 5.96 -4.15 11.75
C ALA A 137 6.02 -3.63 13.20
N ASN A 138 6.87 -4.22 14.03
CA ASN A 138 6.97 -3.83 15.43
C ASN A 138 7.96 -2.66 15.55
N PHE A 139 7.45 -1.43 15.59
CA PHE A 139 8.22 -0.23 15.90
C PHE A 139 7.95 0.16 17.35
N PRO A 140 8.96 0.13 18.21
CA PRO A 140 8.75 0.31 19.64
C PRO A 140 8.57 1.76 20.07
N TYR A 141 8.73 2.73 19.16
CA TYR A 141 8.73 4.15 19.50
C TYR A 141 7.78 4.94 18.59
N GLU A 142 7.03 5.86 19.18
CA GLU A 142 6.33 6.91 18.46
C GLU A 142 7.33 7.93 17.90
N THR A 143 6.96 8.62 16.83
CA THR A 143 7.74 9.76 16.36
C THR A 143 7.08 11.06 16.82
N ASP A 144 7.88 12.11 16.96
CA ASP A 144 7.38 13.46 16.86
C ASP A 144 6.85 13.72 15.45
N ILE A 145 6.35 14.93 15.18
CA ILE A 145 6.01 15.33 13.83
C ILE A 145 7.31 15.53 13.05
N ILE A 146 7.53 14.70 12.07
CA ILE A 146 8.73 14.66 11.23
C ILE A 146 8.36 14.72 9.75
N SER A 147 9.34 14.98 8.88
CA SER A 147 9.13 14.80 7.45
C SER A 147 9.14 13.32 7.07
N GLY A 148 8.52 12.98 5.94
CA GLY A 148 8.59 11.61 5.43
C GLY A 148 10.01 11.20 5.03
N LEU A 149 10.88 12.15 4.69
CA LEU A 149 12.31 11.91 4.47
C LEU A 149 13.05 11.55 5.74
N ASP A 150 12.79 12.25 6.85
CA ASP A 150 13.35 11.91 8.16
C ASP A 150 12.88 10.52 8.60
N PHE A 151 11.60 10.20 8.34
CA PHE A 151 11.08 8.86 8.57
C PHE A 151 11.80 7.81 7.73
N LEU A 152 12.03 8.06 6.43
CA LEU A 152 12.79 7.16 5.56
C LEU A 152 14.24 7.00 6.03
N ASN A 153 14.88 8.07 6.48
CA ASN A 153 16.26 8.11 6.97
C ASN A 153 16.42 7.55 8.40
N SER A 154 15.34 7.42 9.14
CA SER A 154 15.38 6.92 10.51
C SER A 154 16.04 5.54 10.57
N LYS A 155 17.16 5.44 11.30
CA LYS A 155 17.89 4.20 11.58
C LYS A 155 17.14 3.28 12.56
N VAL A 156 16.20 3.82 13.30
CA VAL A 156 15.39 3.11 14.31
C VAL A 156 14.47 2.09 13.63
N ILE A 157 14.04 2.37 12.40
CA ILE A 157 13.15 1.51 11.64
C ILE A 157 13.91 0.93 10.44
N PRO A 158 14.25 -0.37 10.45
CA PRO A 158 14.86 -1.01 9.29
C PRO A 158 14.01 -0.79 8.04
N HIS A 159 14.63 -0.41 6.92
CA HIS A 159 13.93 -0.05 5.69
C HIS A 159 12.93 -1.10 5.21
N TRP A 160 13.29 -2.41 5.32
CA TRP A 160 12.40 -3.52 4.92
C TRP A 160 11.21 -3.76 5.85
N LYS A 161 11.16 -3.06 7.00
CA LYS A 161 10.03 -3.13 7.94
C LYS A 161 9.14 -1.90 7.91
N LYS A 162 9.49 -0.87 7.11
CA LYS A 162 8.65 0.32 7.02
C LYS A 162 7.35 -0.04 6.30
N PRO A 163 6.20 0.31 6.89
CA PRO A 163 4.92 0.01 6.25
C PRO A 163 4.80 0.80 4.94
N VAL A 164 4.62 0.08 3.85
CA VAL A 164 4.47 0.65 2.50
C VAL A 164 3.06 0.48 1.96
N THR A 165 2.18 -0.13 2.74
CA THR A 165 0.82 -0.49 2.35
C THR A 165 -0.15 0.68 2.49
N ALA A 166 -1.15 0.75 1.62
CA ALA A 166 -2.15 1.81 1.61
C ALA A 166 -2.94 1.90 2.93
N TRP A 167 -3.27 0.75 3.51
CA TRP A 167 -4.12 0.63 4.70
C TRP A 167 -3.44 0.98 6.03
N SER A 168 -2.10 1.07 6.05
CA SER A 168 -1.32 1.31 7.29
C SER A 168 -1.26 2.78 7.71
N ARG A 169 -2.05 3.67 7.09
CA ARG A 169 -2.00 5.12 7.32
C ARG A 169 -3.29 5.82 6.96
N ILE A 170 -3.44 7.00 7.53
CA ILE A 170 -4.47 7.97 7.17
C ILE A 170 -3.77 9.17 6.54
N GLN A 171 -4.37 9.76 5.52
CA GLN A 171 -3.76 10.80 4.70
C GLN A 171 -4.69 12.00 4.57
N ARG A 172 -4.13 13.21 4.63
CA ARG A 172 -4.87 14.44 4.39
C ARG A 172 -5.22 14.53 2.89
N VAL A 173 -6.48 14.76 2.61
CA VAL A 173 -7.01 14.76 1.23
C VAL A 173 -6.37 15.86 0.38
N ASP A 174 -6.19 17.05 0.93
CA ASP A 174 -5.54 18.15 0.20
C ASP A 174 -4.08 17.84 -0.10
N PHE A 175 -3.33 17.21 0.81
CA PHE A 175 -1.97 16.76 0.54
C PHE A 175 -1.90 15.83 -0.69
N LEU A 176 -2.84 14.88 -0.81
CA LEU A 176 -2.90 13.98 -1.96
C LEU A 176 -3.27 14.73 -3.25
N LYS A 177 -4.25 15.65 -3.19
CA LYS A 177 -4.71 16.46 -4.34
C LYS A 177 -3.65 17.43 -4.84
N GLU A 178 -3.01 18.18 -3.94
CA GLU A 178 -1.95 19.15 -4.26
C GLU A 178 -0.76 18.51 -4.98
N ASN A 179 -0.46 17.25 -4.65
CA ASN A 179 0.64 16.51 -5.28
C ASN A 179 0.18 15.62 -6.45
N ASN A 180 -1.10 15.64 -6.83
CA ASN A 180 -1.68 14.82 -7.88
C ASN A 180 -1.39 13.31 -7.68
N PHE A 181 -1.43 12.83 -6.44
CA PHE A 181 -1.17 11.45 -6.12
C PHE A 181 -2.34 10.55 -6.51
N CYS A 182 -2.03 9.48 -7.24
CA CYS A 182 -2.98 8.45 -7.63
C CYS A 182 -2.27 7.09 -7.74
N TYR A 183 -3.02 6.04 -7.51
CA TYR A 183 -2.52 4.67 -7.68
C TYR A 183 -2.33 4.33 -9.17
N PRO A 184 -1.23 3.67 -9.56
CA PRO A 184 -1.13 3.06 -10.89
C PRO A 184 -2.25 2.03 -11.09
N GLU A 185 -2.97 2.14 -12.21
CA GLU A 185 -4.09 1.25 -12.52
C GLU A 185 -3.65 0.02 -13.31
N GLY A 186 -4.31 -1.12 -13.09
CA GLY A 186 -4.05 -2.37 -13.80
C GLY A 186 -2.73 -3.07 -13.42
N VAL A 187 -2.09 -2.67 -12.33
CA VAL A 187 -0.79 -3.15 -11.86
C VAL A 187 -0.92 -3.74 -10.46
N PHE A 188 -0.26 -4.87 -10.20
CA PHE A 188 -0.07 -5.36 -8.84
C PHE A 188 1.01 -4.56 -8.10
N PHE A 189 0.91 -4.45 -6.78
CA PHE A 189 1.86 -3.71 -5.91
C PHE A 189 1.85 -2.20 -6.18
N GLU A 190 0.70 -1.67 -6.51
CA GLU A 190 0.42 -0.29 -6.89
C GLU A 190 0.73 0.74 -5.79
N ASP A 191 0.77 0.28 -4.54
CA ASP A 191 1.03 1.10 -3.36
C ASP A 191 2.52 1.42 -3.14
N GLU A 192 3.44 0.59 -3.61
CA GLU A 192 4.88 0.76 -3.35
C GLU A 192 5.45 2.05 -3.95
N GLU A 193 5.13 2.35 -5.21
CA GLU A 193 5.59 3.57 -5.87
C GLU A 193 4.93 4.80 -5.27
N LEU A 194 3.62 4.74 -5.07
CA LEU A 194 2.85 5.86 -4.54
C LEU A 194 3.31 6.20 -3.13
N ASN A 195 3.48 5.21 -2.26
CA ASN A 195 3.99 5.40 -0.91
C ASN A 195 5.35 6.09 -0.89
N LEU A 196 6.25 5.71 -1.79
CA LEU A 196 7.55 6.37 -1.89
C LEU A 196 7.42 7.86 -2.26
N LYS A 197 6.57 8.18 -3.23
CA LYS A 197 6.30 9.56 -3.64
C LYS A 197 5.68 10.37 -2.51
N GLU A 198 4.72 9.80 -1.81
CA GLU A 198 4.07 10.42 -0.66
C GLU A 198 5.06 10.73 0.46
N LEU A 199 5.91 9.77 0.83
CA LEU A 199 6.92 10.00 1.87
C LEU A 199 7.96 11.05 1.47
N ILE A 200 8.36 11.12 0.19
CA ILE A 200 9.27 12.17 -0.29
C ILE A 200 8.63 13.55 -0.19
N ALA A 201 7.35 13.68 -0.50
CA ALA A 201 6.64 14.96 -0.49
C ALA A 201 6.14 15.37 0.90
N CYS A 202 5.94 14.40 1.79
CA CYS A 202 5.35 14.61 3.11
C CYS A 202 6.23 15.46 4.01
N LYS A 203 5.65 16.54 4.54
CA LYS A 203 6.33 17.45 5.47
C LYS A 203 5.97 17.21 6.93
N ARG A 204 4.80 16.69 7.18
CA ARG A 204 4.22 16.53 8.51
C ARG A 204 3.61 15.13 8.65
N MET A 205 4.38 14.19 9.10
CA MET A 205 3.88 12.86 9.46
C MET A 205 4.20 12.50 10.90
N ARG A 206 3.41 11.59 11.42
CA ARG A 206 3.62 10.98 12.73
C ARG A 206 3.39 9.48 12.63
N TYR A 207 4.24 8.71 13.30
CA TYR A 207 4.02 7.29 13.53
C TYR A 207 3.65 7.07 15.01
N VAL A 208 2.58 6.32 15.24
CA VAL A 208 2.09 5.98 16.58
C VAL A 208 2.12 4.48 16.82
N THR A 209 2.42 4.07 18.05
CA THR A 209 2.58 2.66 18.43
C THR A 209 1.26 1.98 18.75
N GLN A 210 0.16 2.72 18.78
CA GLN A 210 -1.16 2.15 18.97
C GLN A 210 -1.58 1.39 17.71
N CYS A 211 -2.16 0.21 17.92
CA CYS A 211 -2.68 -0.61 16.83
C CYS A 211 -4.04 -0.09 16.38
N CYS A 212 -4.12 0.33 15.11
CA CYS A 212 -5.38 0.78 14.48
C CYS A 212 -5.88 -0.16 13.38
N TYR A 213 -5.14 -1.24 13.08
CA TYR A 213 -5.48 -2.11 11.96
C TYR A 213 -5.11 -3.57 12.24
N TYR A 214 -6.01 -4.51 11.91
CA TYR A 214 -5.79 -5.93 11.95
C TYR A 214 -5.75 -6.49 10.53
N TYR A 215 -4.55 -6.80 10.04
CA TYR A 215 -4.32 -7.42 8.75
C TYR A 215 -4.63 -8.92 8.81
N ARG A 216 -5.65 -9.35 8.08
CA ARG A 216 -6.07 -10.75 8.04
C ARG A 216 -5.16 -11.57 7.12
N VAL A 217 -4.56 -12.59 7.69
CA VAL A 217 -3.77 -13.57 6.94
C VAL A 217 -4.71 -14.61 6.35
N ASN A 218 -4.95 -14.54 5.05
CA ASN A 218 -5.76 -15.53 4.34
C ASN A 218 -5.02 -16.05 3.08
N ASP A 219 -5.31 -17.31 2.67
CA ASP A 219 -4.63 -17.96 1.55
C ASP A 219 -5.05 -17.41 0.18
N SER A 220 -6.18 -16.73 0.09
CA SER A 220 -6.67 -16.05 -1.12
C SER A 220 -6.08 -14.66 -1.33
N SER A 221 -5.32 -14.14 -0.37
CA SER A 221 -4.64 -12.85 -0.47
C SER A 221 -3.74 -12.79 -1.70
N ILE A 222 -3.74 -11.64 -2.39
CA ILE A 222 -2.87 -11.37 -3.53
C ILE A 222 -1.40 -11.72 -3.22
N MET A 223 -0.94 -11.41 -2.00
CA MET A 223 0.44 -11.68 -1.56
C MET A 223 0.77 -13.17 -1.43
N ARG A 224 -0.21 -14.04 -1.17
CA ARG A 224 -0.01 -15.47 -0.95
C ARG A 224 -0.32 -16.34 -2.15
N THR A 225 -1.13 -15.85 -3.08
CA THR A 225 -1.42 -16.58 -4.31
C THR A 225 -0.18 -16.76 -5.16
N LYS A 226 -0.14 -17.86 -5.95
CA LYS A 226 0.99 -18.21 -6.84
C LYS A 226 1.46 -16.99 -7.65
N MET A 227 2.77 -16.85 -7.79
CA MET A 227 3.37 -15.84 -8.67
C MET A 227 3.03 -16.17 -10.12
N THR A 228 2.22 -15.32 -10.75
CA THR A 228 1.88 -15.41 -12.19
C THR A 228 2.86 -14.57 -13.02
N PRO A 229 2.97 -14.81 -14.34
CA PRO A 229 3.75 -13.95 -15.24
C PRO A 229 3.43 -12.46 -15.10
N LYS A 230 2.13 -12.11 -15.00
CA LYS A 230 1.70 -10.73 -14.81
C LYS A 230 2.22 -10.17 -13.47
N LYS A 231 1.98 -10.84 -12.36
CA LYS A 231 2.49 -10.38 -11.05
C LYS A 231 4.00 -10.18 -11.04
N PHE A 232 4.74 -11.12 -11.68
CA PHE A 232 6.18 -11.03 -11.78
C PHE A 232 6.61 -9.78 -12.54
N VAL A 233 6.00 -9.53 -13.70
CA VAL A 233 6.32 -8.38 -14.56
C VAL A 233 5.91 -7.07 -13.90
N ASP A 234 4.74 -7.01 -13.26
CA ASP A 234 4.29 -5.84 -12.53
C ASP A 234 5.22 -5.50 -11.37
N LYS A 235 5.74 -6.50 -10.67
CA LYS A 235 6.75 -6.28 -9.62
C LYS A 235 8.05 -5.67 -10.18
N VAL A 236 8.51 -6.13 -11.35
CA VAL A 236 9.66 -5.52 -12.05
C VAL A 236 9.32 -4.09 -12.47
N PHE A 237 8.16 -3.89 -13.02
CA PHE A 237 7.69 -2.57 -13.46
C PHE A 237 7.67 -1.57 -12.29
N VAL A 238 7.02 -1.92 -11.18
CA VAL A 238 6.95 -1.08 -9.98
C VAL A 238 8.33 -0.78 -9.43
N PHE A 239 9.22 -1.78 -9.38
CA PHE A 239 10.62 -1.58 -9.00
C PHE A 239 11.32 -0.53 -9.87
N LEU A 240 11.19 -0.62 -11.21
CA LEU A 240 11.78 0.35 -12.14
C LEU A 240 11.21 1.76 -11.93
N ARG A 241 9.92 1.87 -11.63
CA ARG A 241 9.27 3.14 -11.32
C ARG A 241 9.77 3.73 -10.00
N CYS A 242 9.92 2.92 -8.95
CA CYS A 242 10.53 3.37 -7.69
C CYS A 242 11.96 3.88 -7.91
N LEU A 243 12.77 3.20 -8.74
CA LEU A 243 14.11 3.69 -9.09
C LEU A 243 14.07 5.03 -9.84
N LYS A 244 13.08 5.26 -10.72
CA LYS A 244 12.90 6.56 -11.39
C LYS A 244 12.53 7.66 -10.40
N VAL A 245 11.67 7.37 -9.41
CA VAL A 245 11.34 8.32 -8.35
C VAL A 245 12.59 8.72 -7.58
N VAL A 246 13.44 7.76 -7.19
CA VAL A 246 14.72 8.02 -6.52
C VAL A 246 15.64 8.84 -7.40
N ASP A 247 15.79 8.48 -8.68
CA ASP A 247 16.66 9.18 -9.63
C ASP A 247 16.25 10.64 -9.82
N ASN A 248 14.97 10.90 -9.97
CA ASN A 248 14.42 12.25 -10.12
C ASN A 248 14.66 13.12 -8.87
N ASN A 249 14.77 12.52 -7.69
CA ASN A 249 14.95 13.21 -6.41
C ASN A 249 16.38 13.11 -5.87
N SER A 250 17.27 12.33 -6.48
CA SER A 250 18.62 12.04 -5.98
C SER A 250 19.53 13.28 -5.87
N ARG A 251 19.30 14.31 -6.66
CA ARG A 251 20.05 15.57 -6.59
C ARG A 251 19.71 16.39 -5.34
N LEU A 252 18.44 16.27 -4.88
CA LEU A 252 17.96 16.95 -3.69
C LEU A 252 18.19 16.12 -2.43
N TYR A 253 18.16 14.78 -2.57
CA TYR A 253 18.19 13.85 -1.46
C TYR A 253 19.11 12.65 -1.76
N PRO A 254 20.44 12.85 -1.81
CA PRO A 254 21.40 11.80 -2.18
C PRO A 254 21.34 10.57 -1.25
N GLU A 255 20.88 10.73 0.00
CA GLU A 255 20.68 9.65 0.96
C GLU A 255 19.61 8.64 0.51
N LEU A 256 18.59 9.07 -0.25
CA LEU A 256 17.53 8.19 -0.75
C LEU A 256 18.09 6.99 -1.53
N ILE A 257 19.17 7.19 -2.28
CA ILE A 257 19.83 6.12 -3.04
C ILE A 257 20.31 5.03 -2.08
N ASN A 258 20.95 5.41 -0.97
CA ASN A 258 21.50 4.48 0.01
C ASN A 258 20.43 3.75 0.83
N ILE A 259 19.23 4.32 0.90
CA ILE A 259 18.12 3.78 1.67
C ILE A 259 17.29 2.82 0.81
N ILE A 260 16.91 3.24 -0.37
CA ILE A 260 15.88 2.58 -1.19
C ILE A 260 16.49 1.51 -2.08
N VAL A 261 17.66 1.74 -2.66
CA VAL A 261 18.31 0.77 -3.55
C VAL A 261 18.57 -0.58 -2.86
N PRO A 262 19.12 -0.67 -1.63
CA PRO A 262 19.33 -1.97 -0.98
C PRO A 262 18.00 -2.72 -0.71
N THR A 263 16.95 -2.00 -0.38
CA THR A 263 15.61 -2.60 -0.15
C THR A 263 15.08 -3.24 -1.43
N HIS A 264 15.17 -2.51 -2.54
CA HIS A 264 14.74 -3.02 -3.84
C HIS A 264 15.66 -4.13 -4.39
N LEU A 265 16.93 -4.19 -4.02
CA LEU A 265 17.79 -5.32 -4.34
C LEU A 265 17.31 -6.62 -3.66
N SER A 266 16.73 -6.55 -2.47
CA SER A 266 16.13 -7.72 -1.83
C SER A 266 14.92 -8.24 -2.61
N VAL A 267 14.12 -7.33 -3.16
CA VAL A 267 12.98 -7.65 -4.04
C VAL A 267 13.46 -8.37 -5.29
N LEU A 268 14.53 -7.91 -5.93
CA LEU A 268 15.12 -8.57 -7.12
C LEU A 268 15.56 -10.02 -6.83
N ARG A 269 16.10 -10.27 -5.63
CA ARG A 269 16.46 -11.64 -5.22
C ARG A 269 15.23 -12.54 -5.09
N GLN A 270 14.16 -12.02 -4.50
CA GLN A 270 12.89 -12.72 -4.41
C GLN A 270 12.34 -13.04 -5.80
N MET A 271 12.35 -12.06 -6.70
CA MET A 271 11.88 -12.20 -8.07
C MET A 271 12.65 -13.28 -8.84
N ALA A 272 13.98 -13.31 -8.70
CA ALA A 272 14.81 -14.34 -9.33
C ALA A 272 14.48 -15.75 -8.81
N ARG A 273 14.11 -15.89 -7.51
CA ARG A 273 13.64 -17.15 -6.94
C ARG A 273 12.29 -17.58 -7.51
N GLU A 274 11.34 -16.65 -7.58
CA GLU A 274 9.99 -16.91 -8.10
C GLU A 274 10.03 -17.26 -9.60
N TYR A 275 10.84 -16.55 -10.39
CA TYR A 275 11.02 -16.86 -11.82
C TYR A 275 11.55 -18.30 -12.05
N LYS A 276 12.45 -18.79 -11.18
CA LYS A 276 12.94 -20.17 -11.27
C LYS A 276 11.88 -21.23 -11.00
N LYS A 277 10.84 -20.90 -10.24
CA LYS A 277 9.72 -21.82 -9.92
C LYS A 277 8.70 -21.90 -11.05
N MET A 278 8.71 -20.96 -11.99
CA MET A 278 7.80 -20.94 -13.13
C MET A 278 8.13 -22.06 -14.11
N ASN A 279 7.10 -22.60 -14.76
CA ASN A 279 7.28 -23.51 -15.89
C ASN A 279 7.77 -22.76 -17.16
N ASP A 280 8.09 -23.50 -18.24
CA ASP A 280 8.65 -22.90 -19.45
C ASP A 280 7.70 -21.93 -20.16
N GLU A 281 6.40 -22.24 -20.16
CA GLU A 281 5.36 -21.37 -20.74
C GLU A 281 5.25 -20.05 -19.96
N GLU A 282 5.14 -20.12 -18.63
CA GLU A 282 5.10 -18.96 -17.74
C GLU A 282 6.38 -18.10 -17.89
N ARG A 283 7.56 -18.72 -18.00
CA ARG A 283 8.83 -18.01 -18.24
C ARG A 283 8.82 -17.31 -19.60
N ASN A 284 8.35 -17.98 -20.66
CA ASN A 284 8.28 -17.40 -21.99
C ASN A 284 7.28 -16.23 -22.05
N GLN A 285 6.15 -16.35 -21.39
CA GLN A 285 5.17 -15.26 -21.27
C GLN A 285 5.79 -14.08 -20.51
N SER A 286 6.45 -14.33 -19.37
CA SER A 286 7.13 -13.29 -18.60
C SER A 286 8.18 -12.57 -19.44
N LYS A 287 9.01 -13.29 -20.20
CA LYS A 287 10.02 -12.70 -21.11
C LYS A 287 9.40 -11.78 -22.17
N ARG A 288 8.26 -12.19 -22.78
CA ARG A 288 7.57 -11.35 -23.76
C ARG A 288 7.09 -10.04 -23.15
N LEU A 289 6.48 -10.10 -21.96
CA LEU A 289 5.98 -8.93 -21.26
C LEU A 289 7.11 -8.01 -20.78
N LEU A 290 8.21 -8.57 -20.24
CA LEU A 290 9.37 -7.81 -19.81
C LEU A 290 10.00 -6.98 -20.92
N LYS A 291 9.98 -7.43 -22.18
CA LYS A 291 10.55 -6.69 -23.31
C LYS A 291 9.93 -5.30 -23.52
N ASN A 292 8.70 -5.10 -23.02
CA ASN A 292 7.98 -3.85 -23.17
C ASN A 292 8.30 -2.82 -22.04
N LEU A 293 9.12 -3.19 -21.04
CA LEU A 293 9.45 -2.30 -19.94
C LEU A 293 10.61 -1.37 -20.31
N ASP A 294 10.56 -0.17 -19.74
CA ASP A 294 11.65 0.82 -19.87
C ASP A 294 12.74 0.60 -18.80
N TYR A 295 13.88 0.15 -19.24
CA TYR A 295 15.05 -0.12 -18.40
C TYR A 295 16.06 1.03 -18.34
N SER A 296 15.76 2.19 -18.93
CA SER A 296 16.71 3.30 -19.06
C SER A 296 17.31 3.75 -17.72
N VAL A 297 16.50 3.71 -16.65
CA VAL A 297 16.92 4.04 -15.29
C VAL A 297 18.07 3.18 -14.80
N LEU A 298 18.13 1.90 -15.19
CA LEU A 298 19.19 0.97 -14.76
C LEU A 298 20.59 1.38 -15.28
N ASN A 299 20.67 2.11 -16.38
CA ASN A 299 21.95 2.54 -16.94
C ASN A 299 22.71 3.47 -15.98
N LYS A 300 22.01 4.29 -15.20
CA LYS A 300 22.62 5.16 -14.17
C LYS A 300 23.11 4.36 -12.96
N TYR A 301 22.40 3.29 -12.60
CA TYR A 301 22.72 2.47 -11.43
C TYR A 301 23.75 1.38 -11.71
N LYS A 302 24.16 1.16 -12.99
CA LYS A 302 25.20 0.18 -13.34
C LYS A 302 26.51 0.40 -12.56
N LYS A 303 26.94 1.64 -12.36
CA LYS A 303 28.16 1.94 -11.59
C LYS A 303 27.99 1.79 -10.08
N PHE A 304 26.79 2.03 -9.55
CA PHE A 304 26.48 1.94 -8.11
C PHE A 304 26.18 0.49 -7.69
N SER A 305 25.40 -0.21 -8.50
CA SER A 305 25.05 -1.62 -8.28
C SER A 305 26.25 -2.55 -8.46
N ILE A 306 27.22 -2.22 -9.32
CA ILE A 306 28.43 -3.03 -9.49
C ILE A 306 29.26 -3.04 -8.21
N LYS A 307 29.47 -1.93 -7.50
CA LYS A 307 30.19 -1.95 -6.22
C LYS A 307 29.43 -2.70 -5.12
N TYR A 308 28.12 -2.52 -5.01
CA TYR A 308 27.30 -3.15 -3.97
C TYR A 308 26.92 -4.60 -4.32
N LEU A 309 26.66 -4.90 -5.60
CA LEU A 309 26.37 -6.25 -6.11
C LEU A 309 27.63 -7.12 -6.21
N LEU A 310 28.77 -6.56 -6.57
CA LEU A 310 30.04 -7.29 -6.58
C LEU A 310 30.49 -7.65 -5.16
N TYR A 311 30.20 -6.82 -4.14
CA TYR A 311 30.49 -7.16 -2.76
C TYR A 311 29.53 -8.20 -2.17
N SER A 312 28.28 -8.21 -2.59
CA SER A 312 27.28 -9.09 -1.98
C SER A 312 26.89 -10.30 -2.85
N HIS A 313 26.82 -10.21 -4.17
CA HIS A 313 26.48 -11.31 -5.08
C HIS A 313 26.75 -10.96 -6.55
N PRO A 314 27.94 -11.26 -7.08
CA PRO A 314 28.37 -10.85 -8.43
C PRO A 314 27.49 -11.38 -9.59
N ASN A 315 26.70 -12.42 -9.36
CA ASN A 315 25.94 -13.13 -10.40
C ASN A 315 24.45 -12.73 -10.50
N LEU A 316 23.95 -11.79 -9.71
CA LEU A 316 22.50 -11.55 -9.67
C LEU A 316 22.04 -10.53 -10.73
N PHE A 317 22.83 -9.50 -10.95
CA PHE A 317 22.55 -8.49 -11.98
C PHE A 317 22.71 -9.06 -13.38
N ASP A 318 23.75 -9.85 -13.61
CA ASP A 318 23.97 -10.54 -14.87
C ASP A 318 22.86 -11.58 -15.16
N LYS A 319 22.35 -12.25 -14.12
CA LYS A 319 21.21 -13.16 -14.25
C LYS A 319 19.91 -12.44 -14.57
N LEU A 320 19.68 -11.24 -14.04
CA LEU A 320 18.52 -10.41 -14.39
C LEU A 320 18.64 -9.85 -15.80
N LEU A 321 19.81 -9.34 -16.19
CA LEU A 321 20.09 -8.94 -17.58
C LEU A 321 19.99 -10.13 -18.55
N TRP A 322 20.37 -11.34 -18.11
CA TRP A 322 20.22 -12.56 -18.92
C TRP A 322 18.75 -13.00 -19.05
N ILE A 323 17.92 -12.75 -18.04
CA ILE A 323 16.46 -13.01 -18.09
C ILE A 323 15.77 -12.00 -19.03
N ILE A 324 16.30 -10.77 -19.10
CA ILE A 324 15.76 -9.65 -19.89
C ILE A 324 16.24 -9.69 -21.34
N LYS A 325 17.44 -10.24 -21.61
CA LYS A 325 17.96 -10.49 -22.97
C LYS A 325 17.40 -11.80 -23.53
#